data_74d5068bace08a7097f46c9af2794898
#
_entry.id   74d5068bace08a7097f46c9af2794898
#
_cell.length_a   1.000
_cell.length_b   1.000
_cell.length_c   1.000
_cell.angle_alpha   90.00
_cell.angle_beta   90.00
_cell.angle_gamma   90.00
#
_symmetry.space_group_name_H-M   'P 1'
#
loop_
_entity.id
_entity.type
_entity.pdbx_description
1 polymer ?
#
loop_
_entity_poly.entity_id
_entity_poly.type
_entity_poly.pdbx_seq_one_letter_code
_entity_poly.pdbx_strand_id
1 'polypeptide(L)'
;MCGTILVRIILKSCPTNHLICRATHHMKKGRYMERTTGNYAALCETWREKILHMDMEELKRRFHLREDESAYYITYFCEKYRIDKGTASLTLAKDPDGVLGFNTQMSIYNLFFYSKPGAKVKGEFVPFRLVKRASPFEGAFLETVLKPLAKIFSGRTEQLRAACRSLQGEKLPQGDVGYVLHAFDWMPVAVLFWDGDDEFEAQANLLFDADITDFIHEETVCCIAADVIRRLTEEAGMKEKEQYLGDQY
;
A
#
# COMPACT_ATOMS: atom_id res chain seq x y z
N MET A 1 -14.52 -12.16 -6.95
CA MET A 1 -13.70 -12.79 -8.01
C MET A 1 -12.54 -11.90 -8.49
N CYS A 2 -12.55 -10.61 -8.24
CA CYS A 2 -11.50 -9.68 -8.73
C CYS A 2 -10.18 -9.74 -7.94
N GLY A 3 -10.23 -9.93 -6.61
CA GLY A 3 -9.03 -10.00 -5.77
C GLY A 3 -8.04 -11.09 -6.13
N THR A 4 -8.56 -12.21 -6.60
CA THR A 4 -7.75 -13.35 -7.06
C THR A 4 -6.88 -13.05 -8.28
N ILE A 5 -7.26 -12.05 -9.10
CA ILE A 5 -6.54 -11.69 -10.32
C ILE A 5 -5.29 -10.88 -9.99
N LEU A 6 -5.39 -9.90 -9.11
CA LEU A 6 -4.22 -9.08 -8.71
C LEU A 6 -3.15 -9.95 -8.04
N VAL A 7 -3.55 -10.80 -7.12
CA VAL A 7 -2.66 -11.76 -6.45
C VAL A 7 -1.98 -12.72 -7.43
N ARG A 8 -2.73 -13.22 -8.44
CA ARG A 8 -2.13 -14.06 -9.48
C ARG A 8 -1.12 -13.33 -10.34
N ILE A 9 -1.33 -12.03 -10.57
CA ILE A 9 -0.40 -11.18 -11.33
C ILE A 9 0.85 -10.93 -10.47
N ILE A 10 0.68 -10.54 -9.21
CA ILE A 10 1.76 -10.29 -8.24
C ILE A 10 2.67 -11.53 -8.09
N LEU A 11 2.09 -12.72 -8.01
CA LEU A 11 2.85 -13.97 -7.85
C LEU A 11 3.54 -14.44 -9.15
N LYS A 12 3.10 -14.01 -10.32
CA LYS A 12 3.68 -14.45 -11.61
C LYS A 12 4.87 -13.62 -12.07
N SER A 13 4.97 -12.35 -11.67
CA SER A 13 5.99 -11.44 -12.18
C SER A 13 7.22 -11.32 -11.28
N CYS A 14 7.23 -11.92 -10.08
CA CYS A 14 8.38 -11.87 -9.18
C CYS A 14 9.48 -12.86 -9.62
N PRO A 15 10.66 -12.41 -10.06
CA PRO A 15 11.72 -13.29 -10.58
C PRO A 15 12.30 -14.29 -9.56
N THR A 16 12.06 -14.04 -8.26
CA THR A 16 12.63 -14.83 -7.17
C THR A 16 11.71 -15.97 -6.67
N ASN A 17 10.50 -16.11 -7.23
CA ASN A 17 9.49 -17.05 -6.71
C ASN A 17 9.06 -18.17 -7.67
N HIS A 18 10.01 -18.85 -8.30
CA HIS A 18 9.72 -20.10 -9.04
C HIS A 18 9.08 -21.22 -8.19
N LEU A 19 9.15 -21.13 -6.86
CA LEU A 19 8.58 -22.13 -5.93
C LEU A 19 7.08 -21.93 -5.64
N ILE A 20 6.53 -20.74 -5.79
CA ILE A 20 5.12 -20.43 -5.47
C ILE A 20 4.19 -20.80 -6.64
N CYS A 21 4.69 -20.79 -7.87
CA CYS A 21 3.87 -21.03 -9.08
C CYS A 21 3.37 -22.48 -9.26
N ARG A 22 3.93 -23.48 -8.55
CA ARG A 22 3.54 -24.90 -8.69
C ARG A 22 2.35 -25.35 -7.84
N ALA A 23 1.88 -24.52 -6.88
CA ALA A 23 0.86 -24.95 -5.89
C ALA A 23 -0.61 -24.64 -6.28
N THR A 24 -0.89 -24.03 -7.44
CA THR A 24 -2.21 -23.44 -7.74
C THR A 24 -3.10 -24.26 -8.70
N HIS A 25 -2.80 -25.50 -9.01
CA HIS A 25 -3.68 -26.36 -9.81
C HIS A 25 -4.41 -27.37 -8.91
N HIS A 26 -5.71 -27.24 -8.78
CA HIS A 26 -6.71 -28.03 -8.03
C HIS A 26 -6.89 -27.68 -6.56
N MET A 27 -8.00 -26.95 -6.23
CA MET A 27 -8.78 -27.26 -5.01
C MET A 27 -10.09 -26.46 -4.84
N LYS A 28 -11.06 -27.01 -4.11
CA LYS A 28 -12.42 -26.54 -3.83
C LYS A 28 -12.46 -25.31 -2.91
N LYS A 29 -13.47 -24.42 -3.10
CA LYS A 29 -13.63 -23.06 -2.52
C LYS A 29 -13.28 -22.82 -1.02
N GLY A 30 -13.51 -23.77 -0.12
CA GLY A 30 -13.29 -23.58 1.33
C GLY A 30 -11.81 -23.70 1.76
N ARG A 31 -11.02 -24.55 1.11
CA ARG A 31 -9.57 -24.72 1.37
C ARG A 31 -8.70 -23.64 0.71
N TYR A 32 -9.29 -22.82 -0.15
CA TYR A 32 -8.58 -21.77 -0.86
C TYR A 32 -8.30 -20.54 0.04
N MET A 33 -9.24 -20.15 0.90
CA MET A 33 -9.06 -19.00 1.82
C MET A 33 -8.00 -19.28 2.89
N GLU A 34 -8.02 -20.46 3.53
CA GLU A 34 -6.99 -20.83 4.52
C GLU A 34 -5.57 -20.90 3.93
N ARG A 35 -5.45 -21.36 2.69
CA ARG A 35 -4.15 -21.42 2.00
C ARG A 35 -3.66 -20.06 1.54
N THR A 36 -4.54 -19.13 1.23
CA THR A 36 -4.19 -17.78 0.78
C THR A 36 -3.63 -16.97 1.97
N THR A 37 -4.27 -17.03 3.13
CA THR A 37 -3.77 -16.40 4.35
C THR A 37 -2.43 -16.97 4.81
N GLY A 38 -2.25 -18.29 4.73
CA GLY A 38 -0.96 -18.94 5.04
C GLY A 38 0.17 -18.52 4.08
N ASN A 39 -0.13 -18.31 2.80
CA ASN A 39 0.87 -17.86 1.83
C ASN A 39 1.31 -16.41 2.07
N TYR A 40 0.41 -15.53 2.49
CA TYR A 40 0.76 -14.14 2.80
C TYR A 40 1.61 -14.03 4.06
N ALA A 41 1.28 -14.77 5.10
CA ALA A 41 2.10 -14.84 6.31
C ALA A 41 3.51 -15.37 6.01
N ALA A 42 3.63 -16.42 5.20
CA ALA A 42 4.92 -16.96 4.76
C ALA A 42 5.73 -15.96 3.91
N LEU A 43 5.05 -15.16 3.08
CA LEU A 43 5.71 -14.12 2.29
C LEU A 43 6.20 -12.97 3.18
N CYS A 44 5.39 -12.51 4.13
CA CYS A 44 5.81 -11.52 5.12
C CYS A 44 7.03 -12.01 5.91
N GLU A 45 7.02 -13.27 6.33
CA GLU A 45 8.14 -13.87 7.05
C GLU A 45 9.42 -13.92 6.19
N THR A 46 9.31 -14.27 4.92
CA THR A 46 10.43 -14.25 3.98
C THR A 46 11.03 -12.84 3.84
N TRP A 47 10.18 -11.79 3.81
CA TRP A 47 10.66 -10.41 3.74
C TRP A 47 11.27 -9.97 5.07
N ARG A 48 10.66 -10.33 6.20
CA ARG A 48 11.22 -10.08 7.53
C ARG A 48 12.64 -10.63 7.65
N GLU A 49 12.86 -11.89 7.24
CA GLU A 49 14.18 -12.53 7.24
C GLU A 49 15.19 -11.78 6.36
N LYS A 50 14.78 -11.31 5.18
CA LYS A 50 15.66 -10.51 4.32
C LYS A 50 16.09 -9.23 5.01
N ILE A 51 15.17 -8.51 5.65
CA ILE A 51 15.46 -7.25 6.35
C ILE A 51 16.38 -7.48 7.55
N LEU A 52 16.23 -8.59 8.25
CA LEU A 52 17.07 -8.94 9.41
C LEU A 52 18.57 -9.01 9.05
N HIS A 53 18.88 -9.32 7.78
CA HIS A 53 20.25 -9.44 7.28
C HIS A 53 20.75 -8.19 6.54
N MET A 54 20.00 -7.10 6.51
CA MET A 54 20.40 -5.84 5.91
C MET A 54 21.22 -4.96 6.86
N ASP A 55 22.00 -4.04 6.27
CA ASP A 55 22.67 -2.99 7.04
C ASP A 55 21.64 -1.96 7.53
N MET A 56 21.12 -2.17 8.74
CA MET A 56 20.13 -1.29 9.35
C MET A 56 20.69 0.10 9.68
N GLU A 57 22.00 0.25 9.88
CA GLU A 57 22.60 1.56 10.09
C GLU A 57 22.62 2.39 8.79
N GLU A 58 22.78 1.74 7.65
CA GLU A 58 22.63 2.39 6.34
C GLU A 58 21.18 2.79 6.10
N LEU A 59 20.20 1.89 6.37
CA LEU A 59 18.78 2.18 6.23
C LEU A 59 18.32 3.29 7.17
N LYS A 60 18.79 3.29 8.42
CA LYS A 60 18.53 4.35 9.39
C LYS A 60 18.97 5.72 8.86
N ARG A 61 20.17 5.84 8.30
CA ARG A 61 20.66 7.08 7.71
C ARG A 61 19.84 7.49 6.49
N ARG A 62 19.51 6.53 5.60
CA ARG A 62 18.77 6.76 4.35
C ARG A 62 17.36 7.26 4.59
N PHE A 63 16.64 6.63 5.53
CA PHE A 63 15.23 6.92 5.80
C PHE A 63 15.00 7.74 7.07
N HIS A 64 16.07 8.26 7.69
CA HIS A 64 16.01 9.04 8.92
C HIS A 64 15.21 8.33 10.03
N LEU A 65 15.42 7.00 10.15
CA LEU A 65 14.71 6.22 11.14
C LEU A 65 15.09 6.69 12.55
N ARG A 66 14.09 6.90 13.39
CA ARG A 66 14.33 7.05 14.83
C ARG A 66 14.59 5.68 15.43
N GLU A 67 15.28 5.64 16.57
CA GLU A 67 15.54 4.39 17.28
C GLU A 67 15.51 4.59 18.78
N ASP A 68 15.33 3.46 19.48
CA ASP A 68 15.66 3.27 20.89
C ASP A 68 16.58 2.06 21.05
N GLU A 69 16.76 1.56 22.28
CA GLU A 69 17.62 0.41 22.57
C GLU A 69 17.17 -0.87 21.84
N SER A 70 15.88 -1.04 21.60
CA SER A 70 15.24 -2.28 21.13
C SER A 70 14.70 -2.22 19.69
N ALA A 71 14.49 -1.05 19.12
CA ALA A 71 13.78 -0.92 17.86
C ALA A 71 14.18 0.29 17.03
N TYR A 72 13.90 0.19 15.73
CA TYR A 72 13.82 1.32 14.81
C TYR A 72 12.36 1.71 14.60
N TYR A 73 12.13 2.96 14.19
CA TYR A 73 10.79 3.50 13.96
C TYR A 73 10.70 4.21 12.61
N ILE A 74 9.61 3.93 11.90
CA ILE A 74 9.25 4.60 10.64
C ILE A 74 7.81 5.07 10.70
N THR A 75 7.51 6.21 10.07
CA THR A 75 6.14 6.72 9.88
C THR A 75 5.59 6.24 8.54
N TYR A 76 4.38 5.69 8.54
CA TYR A 76 3.65 5.28 7.35
C TYR A 76 2.18 5.67 7.50
N PHE A 77 1.65 6.52 6.60
CA PHE A 77 0.32 7.14 6.69
C PHE A 77 0.00 7.69 8.09
N CYS A 78 0.85 8.58 8.59
CA CYS A 78 0.75 9.23 9.90
C CYS A 78 0.82 8.28 11.11
N GLU A 79 0.99 6.99 10.92
CA GLU A 79 1.15 6.01 11.98
C GLU A 79 2.62 5.61 12.16
N LYS A 80 3.04 5.47 13.42
CA LYS A 80 4.40 5.03 13.76
C LYS A 80 4.47 3.52 13.83
N TYR A 81 5.37 2.93 13.07
CA TYR A 81 5.66 1.49 13.08
C TYR A 81 6.99 1.21 13.75
N ARG A 82 7.02 0.15 14.55
CA ARG A 82 8.18 -0.34 15.27
C ARG A 82 8.77 -1.53 14.54
N ILE A 83 10.09 -1.52 14.34
CA ILE A 83 10.86 -2.61 13.72
C ILE A 83 11.83 -3.10 14.79
N ASP A 84 11.64 -4.31 15.27
CA ASP A 84 12.48 -4.90 16.32
C ASP A 84 13.90 -5.15 15.81
N LYS A 85 14.91 -4.73 16.58
CA LYS A 85 16.32 -4.84 16.18
C LYS A 85 16.83 -6.28 16.11
N GLY A 86 16.29 -7.16 16.94
CA GLY A 86 16.74 -8.56 17.01
C GLY A 86 16.04 -9.48 16.03
N THR A 87 14.79 -9.17 15.69
CA THR A 87 13.94 -10.06 14.88
C THR A 87 13.48 -9.46 13.55
N ALA A 88 13.66 -8.14 13.33
CA ALA A 88 13.08 -7.37 12.25
C ALA A 88 11.53 -7.46 12.18
N SER A 89 10.88 -7.89 13.27
CA SER A 89 9.42 -7.92 13.34
C SER A 89 8.84 -6.52 13.30
N LEU A 90 7.79 -6.34 12.52
CA LEU A 90 7.09 -5.07 12.33
C LEU A 90 5.79 -5.08 13.14
N THR A 91 5.57 -4.04 13.94
CA THR A 91 4.34 -3.84 14.72
C THR A 91 3.92 -2.37 14.67
N LEU A 92 2.63 -2.10 14.91
CA LEU A 92 2.18 -0.73 15.12
C LEU A 92 2.62 -0.27 16.52
N ALA A 93 3.31 0.86 16.63
CA ALA A 93 3.92 1.29 17.89
C ALA A 93 2.89 1.50 19.02
N LYS A 94 1.64 1.91 18.69
CA LYS A 94 0.53 2.09 19.65
C LYS A 94 -0.23 0.80 19.97
N ASP A 95 -0.03 -0.27 19.17
CA ASP A 95 -0.67 -1.59 19.33
C ASP A 95 0.33 -2.70 18.98
N PRO A 96 1.27 -3.00 19.89
CA PRO A 96 2.35 -3.96 19.63
C PRO A 96 1.87 -5.41 19.43
N ASP A 97 0.69 -5.75 19.96
CA ASP A 97 0.10 -7.09 19.88
C ASP A 97 -0.87 -7.23 18.69
N GLY A 98 -1.17 -6.11 18.01
CA GLY A 98 -2.04 -6.06 16.84
C GLY A 98 -1.42 -6.74 15.61
N VAL A 99 -2.27 -7.34 14.79
CA VAL A 99 -1.85 -7.96 13.52
C VAL A 99 -1.85 -6.89 12.42
N LEU A 100 -0.70 -6.74 11.76
CA LEU A 100 -0.58 -5.83 10.62
C LEU A 100 -1.08 -6.49 9.34
N GLY A 101 -1.80 -5.71 8.53
CA GLY A 101 -2.21 -6.10 7.19
C GLY A 101 -1.00 -6.38 6.27
N PHE A 102 -1.20 -7.26 5.29
CA PHE A 102 -0.19 -7.64 4.32
C PHE A 102 0.38 -6.43 3.56
N ASN A 103 -0.47 -5.53 3.08
CA ASN A 103 -0.06 -4.37 2.28
C ASN A 103 0.90 -3.46 3.06
N THR A 104 0.60 -3.18 4.33
CA THR A 104 1.45 -2.38 5.21
C THR A 104 2.83 -3.01 5.40
N GLN A 105 2.87 -4.32 5.69
CA GLN A 105 4.14 -5.04 5.85
C GLN A 105 4.96 -5.02 4.56
N MET A 106 4.32 -5.29 3.41
CA MET A 106 4.99 -5.27 2.12
C MET A 106 5.51 -3.87 1.78
N SER A 107 4.73 -2.83 2.00
CA SER A 107 5.16 -1.45 1.72
C SER A 107 6.42 -1.07 2.51
N ILE A 108 6.49 -1.41 3.79
CA ILE A 108 7.62 -1.07 4.64
C ILE A 108 8.84 -1.94 4.33
N TYR A 109 8.69 -3.27 4.22
CA TYR A 109 9.80 -4.17 3.94
C TYR A 109 10.37 -3.93 2.53
N ASN A 110 9.53 -3.71 1.54
CA ASN A 110 9.98 -3.46 0.18
C ASN A 110 10.64 -2.09 0.01
N LEU A 111 10.25 -1.07 0.78
CA LEU A 111 10.97 0.20 0.84
C LEU A 111 12.43 -0.04 1.22
N PHE A 112 12.68 -0.81 2.27
CA PHE A 112 14.05 -1.07 2.72
C PHE A 112 14.86 -1.85 1.70
N PHE A 113 14.25 -2.85 1.07
CA PHE A 113 14.95 -3.76 0.18
C PHE A 113 15.21 -3.19 -1.23
N TYR A 114 14.22 -2.49 -1.80
CA TYR A 114 14.31 -2.05 -3.21
C TYR A 114 14.81 -0.62 -3.37
N SER A 115 14.82 0.19 -2.31
CA SER A 115 15.25 1.56 -2.42
C SER A 115 16.71 1.67 -2.88
N LYS A 116 16.89 2.40 -3.97
CA LYS A 116 18.20 2.65 -4.54
C LYS A 116 18.98 3.66 -3.69
N PRO A 117 20.29 3.50 -3.55
CA PRO A 117 21.14 4.54 -2.96
C PRO A 117 20.96 5.88 -3.68
N GLY A 118 20.70 6.94 -2.91
CA GLY A 118 20.54 8.28 -3.46
C GLY A 118 19.22 8.54 -4.18
N ALA A 119 18.22 7.63 -4.11
CA ALA A 119 16.88 7.86 -4.63
C ALA A 119 16.28 9.16 -4.05
N LYS A 120 15.63 9.94 -4.89
CA LYS A 120 14.95 11.20 -4.53
C LYS A 120 13.60 11.24 -5.21
N VAL A 121 12.59 11.76 -4.51
CA VAL A 121 11.31 12.10 -5.15
C VAL A 121 11.56 13.18 -6.19
N LYS A 122 10.94 13.02 -7.36
CA LYS A 122 11.03 13.96 -8.46
C LYS A 122 10.12 15.17 -8.25
N GLY A 123 9.04 15.01 -7.49
CA GLY A 123 8.01 16.03 -7.31
C GLY A 123 7.07 16.16 -8.52
N GLU A 124 7.06 15.16 -9.41
CA GLU A 124 6.19 15.09 -10.58
C GLU A 124 5.17 13.98 -10.41
N PHE A 125 3.89 14.31 -10.38
CA PHE A 125 2.81 13.35 -10.22
C PHE A 125 2.39 12.72 -11.54
N VAL A 126 2.36 11.38 -11.58
CA VAL A 126 1.90 10.61 -12.73
C VAL A 126 0.82 9.59 -12.30
N PRO A 127 -0.18 9.29 -13.16
CA PRO A 127 -1.11 8.21 -12.91
C PRO A 127 -0.39 6.85 -12.93
N PHE A 128 -0.95 5.85 -12.25
CA PHE A 128 -0.35 4.53 -12.09
C PHE A 128 0.16 3.92 -13.40
N ARG A 129 -0.58 4.06 -14.50
CA ARG A 129 -0.19 3.55 -15.83
C ARG A 129 1.15 4.09 -16.35
N LEU A 130 1.53 5.30 -15.91
CA LEU A 130 2.78 5.97 -16.31
C LEU A 130 3.92 5.73 -15.30
N VAL A 131 3.64 5.10 -14.17
CA VAL A 131 4.69 4.63 -13.25
C VAL A 131 5.53 3.59 -14.00
N LYS A 132 6.83 3.70 -13.87
CA LYS A 132 7.79 2.82 -14.55
C LYS A 132 7.50 1.35 -14.27
N ARG A 133 7.34 0.54 -15.30
CA ARG A 133 7.02 -0.90 -15.27
C ARG A 133 5.61 -1.26 -14.74
N ALA A 134 4.77 -0.31 -14.38
CA ALA A 134 3.45 -0.57 -13.82
C ALA A 134 2.36 -0.86 -14.87
N SER A 135 2.59 -0.52 -16.15
CA SER A 135 1.57 -0.62 -17.20
C SER A 135 0.93 -2.03 -17.34
N PRO A 136 1.62 -3.18 -17.13
CA PRO A 136 0.97 -4.49 -17.16
C PRO A 136 -0.10 -4.69 -16.07
N PHE A 137 -0.07 -3.90 -15.02
CA PHE A 137 -0.98 -3.97 -13.88
C PHE A 137 -2.13 -2.96 -13.94
N GLU A 138 -2.18 -2.09 -14.97
CA GLU A 138 -3.16 -1.00 -15.09
C GLU A 138 -4.61 -1.48 -14.99
N GLY A 139 -4.97 -2.53 -15.74
CA GLY A 139 -6.33 -3.07 -15.71
C GLY A 139 -6.74 -3.60 -14.34
N ALA A 140 -5.84 -4.30 -13.66
CA ALA A 140 -6.08 -4.78 -12.30
C ALA A 140 -6.18 -3.62 -11.31
N PHE A 141 -5.31 -2.62 -11.41
CA PHE A 141 -5.33 -1.42 -10.59
C PHE A 141 -6.66 -0.65 -10.73
N LEU A 142 -7.15 -0.47 -11.96
CA LEU A 142 -8.45 0.16 -12.20
C LEU A 142 -9.58 -0.57 -11.48
N GLU A 143 -9.64 -1.90 -11.61
CA GLU A 143 -10.73 -2.72 -11.05
C GLU A 143 -10.64 -2.89 -9.53
N THR A 144 -9.43 -2.93 -8.96
CA THR A 144 -9.25 -3.25 -7.55
C THR A 144 -8.93 -2.03 -6.67
N VAL A 145 -8.58 -0.90 -7.26
CA VAL A 145 -8.24 0.33 -6.54
C VAL A 145 -9.16 1.49 -6.94
N LEU A 146 -9.11 1.93 -8.21
CA LEU A 146 -9.77 3.19 -8.59
C LEU A 146 -11.29 3.10 -8.55
N LYS A 147 -11.89 2.06 -9.16
CA LYS A 147 -13.34 1.87 -9.13
C LYS A 147 -13.88 1.68 -7.71
N PRO A 148 -13.26 0.85 -6.86
CA PRO A 148 -13.66 0.75 -5.46
C PRO A 148 -13.56 2.07 -4.70
N LEU A 149 -12.46 2.82 -4.82
CA LEU A 149 -12.33 4.13 -4.20
C LEU A 149 -13.47 5.07 -4.62
N ALA A 150 -13.75 5.15 -5.92
CA ALA A 150 -14.84 5.94 -6.47
C ALA A 150 -16.19 5.51 -5.88
N LYS A 151 -16.48 4.22 -5.89
CA LYS A 151 -17.73 3.67 -5.37
C LYS A 151 -17.94 3.90 -3.87
N ILE A 152 -16.89 3.74 -3.07
CA ILE A 152 -16.96 3.91 -1.60
C ILE A 152 -17.34 5.35 -1.25
N PHE A 153 -16.76 6.33 -1.94
CA PHE A 153 -16.93 7.75 -1.62
C PHE A 153 -17.95 8.49 -2.49
N SER A 154 -18.63 7.82 -3.43
CA SER A 154 -19.75 8.39 -4.18
C SER A 154 -20.83 8.93 -3.25
N GLY A 155 -21.20 10.21 -3.40
CA GLY A 155 -22.11 10.95 -2.52
C GLY A 155 -21.54 11.26 -1.13
N ARG A 156 -20.23 11.05 -0.90
CA ARG A 156 -19.57 11.19 0.41
C ARG A 156 -18.34 12.11 0.37
N THR A 157 -18.38 13.15 -0.44
CA THR A 157 -17.24 14.06 -0.63
C THR A 157 -16.77 14.71 0.68
N GLU A 158 -17.68 15.05 1.61
CA GLU A 158 -17.29 15.65 2.88
C GLU A 158 -16.60 14.65 3.81
N GLN A 159 -17.03 13.38 3.84
CA GLN A 159 -16.32 12.34 4.58
C GLN A 159 -14.92 12.11 4.00
N LEU A 160 -14.77 12.07 2.67
CA LEU A 160 -13.48 11.94 2.03
C LEU A 160 -12.56 13.13 2.35
N ARG A 161 -13.08 14.37 2.31
CA ARG A 161 -12.33 15.57 2.71
C ARG A 161 -11.90 15.51 4.18
N ALA A 162 -12.79 15.08 5.07
CA ALA A 162 -12.46 14.92 6.48
C ALA A 162 -11.37 13.88 6.69
N ALA A 163 -11.47 12.72 6.05
CA ALA A 163 -10.48 11.66 6.12
C ALA A 163 -9.12 12.11 5.59
N CYS A 164 -9.08 12.81 4.44
CA CYS A 164 -7.81 13.36 3.93
C CYS A 164 -7.18 14.36 4.92
N ARG A 165 -7.98 15.21 5.58
CA ARG A 165 -7.47 16.15 6.61
C ARG A 165 -6.96 15.41 7.85
N SER A 166 -7.63 14.35 8.30
CA SER A 166 -7.17 13.51 9.43
C SER A 166 -5.82 12.87 9.13
N LEU A 167 -5.59 12.50 7.86
CA LEU A 167 -4.29 12.00 7.39
C LEU A 167 -3.29 13.12 7.05
N GLN A 168 -3.51 14.34 7.56
CA GLN A 168 -2.66 15.51 7.35
C GLN A 168 -2.45 15.85 5.86
N GLY A 169 -3.44 15.54 5.02
CA GLY A 169 -3.37 15.76 3.58
C GLY A 169 -3.35 17.24 3.21
N GLU A 170 -2.52 17.58 2.22
CA GLU A 170 -2.42 18.91 1.63
C GLU A 170 -3.42 19.05 0.48
N LYS A 171 -4.25 20.10 0.52
CA LYS A 171 -5.31 20.29 -0.47
C LYS A 171 -4.76 20.60 -1.87
N LEU A 172 -5.31 19.91 -2.87
CA LEU A 172 -5.11 20.19 -4.29
C LEU A 172 -6.36 20.84 -4.90
N PRO A 173 -6.19 21.66 -5.97
CA PRO A 173 -7.31 22.32 -6.63
C PRO A 173 -8.08 21.41 -7.61
N GLN A 174 -7.58 20.22 -7.92
CA GLN A 174 -8.16 19.30 -8.90
C GLN A 174 -9.26 18.43 -8.29
N GLY A 175 -10.31 18.16 -9.08
CA GLY A 175 -11.45 17.33 -8.68
C GLY A 175 -12.39 18.01 -7.68
N ASP A 176 -13.44 17.32 -7.31
CA ASP A 176 -14.31 17.74 -6.20
C ASP A 176 -13.60 17.56 -4.86
N VAL A 177 -12.76 16.52 -4.76
CA VAL A 177 -11.84 16.30 -3.65
C VAL A 177 -10.45 16.00 -4.20
N GLY A 178 -9.48 16.86 -3.90
CA GLY A 178 -8.08 16.67 -4.24
C GLY A 178 -7.17 16.89 -3.03
N TYR A 179 -6.33 15.91 -2.72
CA TYR A 179 -5.36 16.00 -1.63
C TYR A 179 -4.09 15.24 -1.95
N VAL A 180 -2.95 15.73 -1.46
CA VAL A 180 -1.71 14.96 -1.36
C VAL A 180 -1.65 14.36 0.03
N LEU A 181 -1.57 13.05 0.13
CA LEU A 181 -1.25 12.29 1.33
C LEU A 181 0.22 11.86 1.29
N HIS A 182 0.78 11.54 2.43
CA HIS A 182 2.14 11.01 2.50
C HIS A 182 2.12 9.56 2.97
N ALA A 183 2.49 8.63 2.06
CA ALA A 183 2.66 7.23 2.45
C ALA A 183 3.81 7.11 3.45
N PHE A 184 4.99 7.60 3.12
CA PHE A 184 6.06 7.90 4.07
C PHE A 184 6.24 9.41 4.12
N ASP A 185 6.84 9.98 5.18
CA ASP A 185 6.94 11.43 5.40
C ASP A 185 7.43 12.22 4.17
N TRP A 186 8.15 11.56 3.27
CA TRP A 186 8.74 12.13 2.06
C TRP A 186 8.16 11.54 0.75
N MET A 187 7.26 10.55 0.80
CA MET A 187 6.69 9.88 -0.37
C MET A 187 5.23 10.29 -0.57
N PRO A 188 4.96 11.26 -1.45
CA PRO A 188 3.61 11.76 -1.66
C PRO A 188 2.78 10.82 -2.54
N VAL A 189 1.46 10.78 -2.26
CA VAL A 189 0.42 10.16 -3.10
C VAL A 189 -0.73 11.13 -3.25
N ALA A 190 -1.05 11.55 -4.46
CA ALA A 190 -2.19 12.43 -4.69
C ALA A 190 -3.46 11.61 -4.88
N VAL A 191 -4.52 11.99 -4.17
CA VAL A 191 -5.87 11.45 -4.26
C VAL A 191 -6.73 12.47 -4.98
N LEU A 192 -7.28 12.10 -6.13
CA LEU A 192 -8.23 12.92 -6.89
C LEU A 192 -9.56 12.18 -7.00
N PHE A 193 -10.64 12.89 -6.73
CA PHE A 193 -11.98 12.32 -6.76
C PHE A 193 -12.96 13.31 -7.41
N TRP A 194 -13.81 12.80 -8.26
CA TRP A 194 -14.96 13.48 -8.88
C TRP A 194 -16.21 12.71 -8.50
N ASP A 195 -17.17 13.40 -7.91
CA ASP A 195 -18.43 12.75 -7.50
C ASP A 195 -19.28 12.42 -8.70
N GLY A 196 -20.19 11.47 -8.54
CA GLY A 196 -21.18 11.16 -9.56
C GLY A 196 -22.34 12.12 -9.55
N ASP A 197 -23.03 12.18 -10.66
CA ASP A 197 -24.29 12.89 -10.86
C ASP A 197 -25.31 11.99 -11.58
N ASP A 198 -26.40 12.56 -12.09
CA ASP A 198 -27.45 11.81 -12.79
C ASP A 198 -26.99 11.21 -14.14
N GLU A 199 -25.88 11.69 -14.70
CA GLU A 199 -25.38 11.26 -16.00
C GLU A 199 -24.10 10.43 -15.89
N PHE A 200 -23.26 10.66 -14.89
CA PHE A 200 -21.94 10.05 -14.75
C PHE A 200 -21.73 9.43 -13.38
N GLU A 201 -21.10 8.23 -13.35
CA GLU A 201 -20.65 7.62 -12.13
C GLU A 201 -19.43 8.36 -11.53
N ALA A 202 -19.31 8.32 -10.21
CA ALA A 202 -18.15 8.87 -9.52
C ALA A 202 -16.84 8.27 -10.07
N GLN A 203 -15.79 9.07 -10.10
CA GLN A 203 -14.46 8.70 -10.57
C GLN A 203 -13.40 9.03 -9.53
N ALA A 204 -12.35 8.24 -9.50
CA ALA A 204 -11.19 8.49 -8.67
C ALA A 204 -9.89 8.23 -9.42
N ASN A 205 -8.83 8.92 -9.02
CA ASN A 205 -7.48 8.64 -9.49
C ASN A 205 -6.49 8.75 -8.32
N LEU A 206 -5.44 7.94 -8.36
CA LEU A 206 -4.28 8.06 -7.51
C LEU A 206 -3.07 8.37 -8.38
N LEU A 207 -2.37 9.45 -8.00
CA LEU A 207 -1.14 9.83 -8.67
C LEU A 207 0.05 9.60 -7.73
N PHE A 208 1.14 9.16 -8.32
CA PHE A 208 2.37 8.81 -7.62
C PHE A 208 3.53 9.65 -8.15
N ASP A 209 4.59 9.79 -7.36
CA ASP A 209 5.82 10.39 -7.86
C ASP A 209 6.36 9.56 -9.04
N ALA A 210 6.81 10.23 -10.10
CA ALA A 210 7.28 9.57 -11.32
C ALA A 210 8.45 8.60 -11.09
N ASP A 211 9.26 8.85 -10.05
CA ASP A 211 10.40 8.03 -9.67
C ASP A 211 10.13 7.13 -8.45
N ILE A 212 8.85 6.89 -8.07
CA ILE A 212 8.48 6.05 -6.94
C ILE A 212 9.11 4.65 -7.00
N THR A 213 9.33 4.10 -8.18
CA THR A 213 10.00 2.80 -8.38
C THR A 213 11.52 2.82 -8.18
N ASP A 214 12.08 3.95 -7.82
CA ASP A 214 13.44 4.02 -7.31
C ASP A 214 13.51 3.73 -5.80
N PHE A 215 12.36 3.71 -5.13
CA PHE A 215 12.22 3.39 -3.70
C PHE A 215 11.58 2.03 -3.44
N ILE A 216 10.63 1.62 -4.27
CA ILE A 216 9.84 0.40 -4.07
C ILE A 216 9.66 -0.35 -5.39
N HIS A 217 9.28 -1.63 -5.29
CA HIS A 217 8.88 -2.40 -6.46
C HIS A 217 7.55 -1.90 -7.04
N GLU A 218 7.35 -1.98 -8.36
CA GLU A 218 6.11 -1.52 -9.01
C GLU A 218 4.84 -2.18 -8.44
N GLU A 219 4.90 -3.43 -8.02
CA GLU A 219 3.79 -4.13 -7.35
C GLU A 219 3.47 -3.55 -5.98
N THR A 220 4.48 -3.04 -5.27
CA THR A 220 4.29 -2.41 -3.95
C THR A 220 3.54 -1.09 -4.05
N VAL A 221 3.55 -0.43 -5.21
CA VAL A 221 2.70 0.74 -5.46
C VAL A 221 1.22 0.38 -5.32
N CYS A 222 0.82 -0.85 -5.73
CA CYS A 222 -0.54 -1.34 -5.50
C CYS A 222 -0.85 -1.57 -4.02
N CYS A 223 0.14 -2.02 -3.21
CA CYS A 223 -0.03 -2.16 -1.76
C CYS A 223 -0.25 -0.79 -1.11
N ILE A 224 0.55 0.21 -1.48
CA ILE A 224 0.37 1.60 -0.99
C ILE A 224 -1.01 2.13 -1.39
N ALA A 225 -1.45 1.90 -2.62
CA ALA A 225 -2.76 2.34 -3.08
C ALA A 225 -3.93 1.67 -2.32
N ALA A 226 -3.81 0.39 -2.01
CA ALA A 226 -4.78 -0.32 -1.17
C ALA A 226 -4.80 0.25 0.26
N ASP A 227 -3.62 0.56 0.83
CA ASP A 227 -3.52 1.21 2.14
C ASP A 227 -4.10 2.65 2.12
N VAL A 228 -4.00 3.40 1.01
CA VAL A 228 -4.72 4.69 0.87
C VAL A 228 -6.22 4.50 1.07
N ILE A 229 -6.83 3.51 0.39
CA ILE A 229 -8.28 3.25 0.53
C ILE A 229 -8.60 2.86 1.96
N ARG A 230 -7.86 1.92 2.54
CA ARG A 230 -8.06 1.46 3.91
C ARG A 230 -7.98 2.64 4.90
N ARG A 231 -6.93 3.45 4.83
CA ARG A 231 -6.76 4.59 5.72
C ARG A 231 -7.86 5.64 5.57
N LEU A 232 -8.26 5.95 4.33
CA LEU A 232 -9.35 6.90 4.08
C LEU A 232 -10.69 6.38 4.63
N THR A 233 -10.98 5.08 4.50
CA THR A 233 -12.21 4.49 5.03
C THR A 233 -12.22 4.40 6.55
N GLU A 234 -11.09 4.07 7.17
CA GLU A 234 -10.90 4.09 8.63
C GLU A 234 -11.15 5.51 9.19
N GLU A 235 -10.49 6.53 8.62
CA GLU A 235 -10.63 7.93 9.04
C GLU A 235 -12.04 8.51 8.76
N ALA A 236 -12.73 8.00 7.75
CA ALA A 236 -14.12 8.34 7.48
C ALA A 236 -15.11 7.65 8.43
N GLY A 237 -14.64 6.80 9.35
CA GLY A 237 -15.49 6.05 10.30
C GLY A 237 -16.37 4.99 9.64
N MET A 238 -15.98 4.48 8.48
CA MET A 238 -16.74 3.48 7.76
C MET A 238 -16.57 2.10 8.40
N LYS A 239 -17.64 1.27 8.38
CA LYS A 239 -17.61 -0.08 8.94
C LYS A 239 -16.74 -1.01 8.07
N GLU A 240 -16.17 -2.07 8.68
CA GLU A 240 -15.32 -3.07 8.00
C GLU A 240 -15.88 -3.59 6.67
N LYS A 241 -17.21 -3.73 6.52
CA LYS A 241 -17.81 -4.13 5.24
C LYS A 241 -17.64 -3.11 4.11
N GLU A 242 -17.40 -1.85 4.44
CA GLU A 242 -17.14 -0.77 3.50
C GLU A 242 -15.62 -0.53 3.32
N GLN A 243 -14.81 -0.94 4.30
CA GLN A 243 -13.34 -0.97 4.26
C GLN A 243 -12.79 -2.08 3.34
N TYR A 244 -13.68 -2.85 2.75
CA TYR A 244 -13.57 -4.21 2.23
C TYR A 244 -12.54 -4.48 1.11
N LEU A 245 -11.72 -3.55 0.74
CA LEU A 245 -10.78 -3.74 -0.37
C LEU A 245 -9.31 -3.87 0.07
N GLY A 246 -9.01 -3.60 1.35
CA GLY A 246 -7.67 -3.77 1.92
C GLY A 246 -7.39 -5.16 2.52
N ASP A 247 -8.41 -5.84 3.02
CA ASP A 247 -8.26 -7.07 3.81
C ASP A 247 -8.53 -8.37 3.03
N GLN A 248 -8.86 -8.28 1.76
CA GLN A 248 -9.00 -9.48 0.90
C GLN A 248 -7.68 -9.97 0.27
N TYR A 249 -6.57 -9.43 0.74
CA TYR A 249 -5.25 -9.82 0.23
C TYR A 249 -4.33 -10.25 1.37
#